data_e2180bab97ffbaddf07764d2eb4da681
#
_entry.id   e2180bab97ffbaddf07764d2eb4da681
#
_cell.length_a   1.000
_cell.length_b   1.000
_cell.length_c   1.000
_cell.angle_alpha   90.00
_cell.angle_beta   90.00
_cell.angle_gamma   90.00
#
_symmetry.space_group_name_H-M   'P 1'
#
loop_
_entity.id
_entity.type
_entity.pdbx_description
1 polymer ?
#
loop_
_entity_poly.entity_id
_entity_poly.type
_entity_poly.pdbx_seq_one_letter_code
_entity_poly.pdbx_strand_id
1 'polypeptide(L)'
;MRFKVLRVCQSKALSVVPQEAVRFDLDKAAQVLSREGYLVTHSEVLVTASKEGKEITLYTNGRLMIQPVEERDVATEMADELYAMIEEARQG
;
A
#
# COMPACT_ATOMS: atom_id res chain seq x y z
N MET A 1 10.91 5.56 4.44
CA MET A 1 10.86 4.21 5.04
C MET A 1 11.49 3.19 4.11
N ARG A 2 12.27 2.28 4.65
CA ARG A 2 12.89 1.22 3.84
C ARG A 2 11.93 0.06 3.66
N PHE A 3 11.91 -0.50 2.48
CA PHE A 3 11.05 -1.63 2.17
C PHE A 3 11.69 -2.50 1.08
N LYS A 4 11.18 -3.72 0.97
CA LYS A 4 11.53 -4.64 -0.11
C LYS A 4 10.33 -4.84 -1.01
N VAL A 5 10.58 -4.99 -2.30
CA VAL A 5 9.55 -5.32 -3.28
C VAL A 5 9.75 -6.77 -3.70
N LEU A 6 8.73 -7.59 -3.50
CA LEU A 6 8.80 -9.03 -3.78
C LEU A 6 7.71 -9.40 -4.78
N ARG A 7 8.06 -10.25 -5.74
CA ARG A 7 7.07 -10.75 -6.69
C ARG A 7 6.23 -11.84 -6.03
N VAL A 8 4.93 -11.69 -6.15
CA VAL A 8 4.00 -12.74 -5.74
C VAL A 8 3.98 -13.77 -6.86
N CYS A 9 4.18 -15.03 -6.50
CA CYS A 9 4.40 -16.13 -7.42
C CYS A 9 3.44 -16.16 -8.62
N GLN A 10 3.99 -16.09 -9.83
CA GLN A 10 3.28 -16.19 -11.11
C GLN A 10 2.10 -15.23 -11.31
N SER A 11 2.00 -14.20 -10.52
CA SER A 11 0.92 -13.25 -10.68
C SER A 11 1.47 -11.87 -11.07
N LYS A 12 0.57 -11.00 -11.54
CA LYS A 12 0.92 -9.62 -11.87
C LYS A 12 0.78 -8.72 -10.64
N ALA A 13 1.15 -9.25 -9.49
CA ALA A 13 1.11 -8.54 -8.23
C ALA A 13 2.51 -8.51 -7.62
N LEU A 14 2.84 -7.38 -7.01
CA LEU A 14 4.08 -7.25 -6.25
C LEU A 14 3.73 -6.90 -4.81
N SER A 15 4.44 -7.51 -3.89
CA SER A 15 4.27 -7.27 -2.47
C SER A 15 5.38 -6.35 -1.99
N VAL A 16 5.02 -5.34 -1.22
CA VAL A 16 5.97 -4.39 -0.64
C VAL A 16 5.99 -4.62 0.86
N VAL A 17 7.16 -4.93 1.39
CA VAL A 17 7.31 -5.30 2.80
C VAL A 17 8.24 -4.31 3.48
N PRO A 18 7.76 -3.56 4.49
CA PRO A 18 8.64 -2.66 5.23
C PRO A 18 9.77 -3.43 5.92
N GLN A 19 10.95 -2.82 5.97
CA GLN A 19 12.11 -3.42 6.63
C GLN A 19 12.21 -3.02 8.09
N GLU A 20 11.22 -2.30 8.61
CA GLU A 20 11.16 -1.90 10.01
C GLU A 20 9.79 -2.22 10.57
N ALA A 21 9.69 -2.33 11.87
CA ALA A 21 8.41 -2.58 12.52
C ALA A 21 7.58 -1.29 12.48
N VAL A 22 6.51 -1.30 11.69
CA VAL A 22 5.59 -0.16 11.57
C VAL A 22 4.17 -0.63 11.76
N ARG A 23 3.32 0.30 12.11
CA ARG A 23 1.89 0.03 12.26
C ARG A 23 1.12 1.24 11.76
N PHE A 24 0.04 0.98 11.04
CA PHE A 24 -0.80 2.04 10.48
C PHE A 24 -2.22 1.96 11.04
N ASP A 25 -2.80 3.12 11.28
CA ASP A 25 -4.21 3.27 11.58
C ASP A 25 -4.96 3.16 10.26
N LEU A 26 -5.67 2.05 10.07
CA LEU A 26 -6.34 1.78 8.80
C LEU A 26 -7.48 2.74 8.51
N ASP A 27 -8.21 3.20 9.52
CA ASP A 27 -9.26 4.20 9.33
C ASP A 27 -8.67 5.49 8.76
N LYS A 28 -7.59 5.93 9.35
CA LYS A 28 -6.92 7.16 8.93
C LYS A 28 -6.28 7.00 7.56
N ALA A 29 -5.66 5.85 7.30
CA ALA A 29 -5.09 5.55 5.98
C ALA A 29 -6.17 5.55 4.91
N ALA A 30 -7.34 4.97 5.21
CA ALA A 30 -8.46 4.96 4.28
C ALA A 30 -8.91 6.39 3.95
N GLN A 31 -8.98 7.27 4.96
CA GLN A 31 -9.34 8.66 4.75
C GLN A 31 -8.34 9.39 3.86
N VAL A 32 -7.05 9.17 4.11
CA VAL A 32 -5.98 9.78 3.32
C VAL A 32 -6.06 9.34 1.87
N LEU A 33 -6.19 8.05 1.62
CA LEU A 33 -6.26 7.52 0.28
C LEU A 33 -7.51 8.00 -0.46
N SER A 34 -8.64 8.06 0.23
CA SER A 34 -9.87 8.58 -0.35
C SER A 34 -9.70 10.05 -0.76
N ARG A 35 -9.05 10.84 0.08
CA ARG A 35 -8.77 12.25 -0.20
C ARG A 35 -7.88 12.41 -1.44
N GLU A 36 -7.00 11.44 -1.68
CA GLU A 36 -6.08 11.46 -2.82
C GLU A 36 -6.68 10.88 -4.10
N GLY A 37 -7.98 10.60 -4.09
CA GLY A 37 -8.68 10.19 -5.30
C GLY A 37 -8.84 8.69 -5.50
N TYR A 38 -8.49 7.89 -4.50
CA TYR A 38 -8.68 6.45 -4.57
C TYR A 38 -10.11 6.07 -4.19
N LEU A 39 -10.61 5.01 -4.81
CA LEU A 39 -11.82 4.35 -4.35
C LEU A 39 -11.39 3.37 -3.26
N VAL A 40 -11.87 3.60 -2.05
CA VAL A 40 -11.38 2.89 -0.87
C VAL A 40 -12.47 2.05 -0.24
N THR A 41 -12.13 0.80 0.08
CA THR A 41 -12.92 -0.04 0.98
C THR A 41 -11.99 -0.51 2.08
N HIS A 42 -12.48 -0.66 3.30
CA HIS A 42 -11.64 -1.18 4.35
C HIS A 42 -12.40 -2.07 5.31
N SER A 43 -11.65 -2.98 5.91
CA SER A 43 -12.13 -3.85 6.98
C SER A 43 -11.24 -3.60 8.21
N GLU A 44 -11.39 -4.44 9.24
CA GLU A 44 -10.58 -4.31 10.44
C GLU A 44 -9.10 -4.65 10.22
N VAL A 45 -8.80 -5.38 9.15
CA VAL A 45 -7.44 -5.93 8.95
C VAL A 45 -6.72 -5.37 7.73
N LEU A 46 -7.45 -4.76 6.78
CA LEU A 46 -6.81 -4.23 5.59
C LEU A 46 -7.63 -3.11 4.95
N VAL A 47 -6.96 -2.32 4.11
CA VAL A 47 -7.57 -1.30 3.28
C VAL A 47 -7.28 -1.66 1.83
N THR A 48 -8.31 -1.63 0.99
CA THR A 48 -8.16 -1.81 -0.45
C THR A 48 -8.48 -0.50 -1.13
N ALA A 49 -7.59 -0.02 -1.99
CA ALA A 49 -7.74 1.23 -2.71
C ALA A 49 -7.50 1.01 -4.19
N SER A 50 -8.35 1.57 -5.03
CA SER A 50 -8.24 1.43 -6.48
C SER A 50 -8.17 2.80 -7.15
N LYS A 51 -7.31 2.92 -8.15
CA LYS A 51 -7.17 4.13 -8.93
C LYS A 51 -6.52 3.81 -10.27
N GLU A 52 -7.09 4.32 -11.34
CA GLU A 52 -6.51 4.19 -12.69
C GLU A 52 -6.17 2.75 -13.08
N GLY A 53 -7.04 1.82 -12.74
CA GLY A 53 -6.87 0.42 -13.09
C GLY A 53 -5.94 -0.38 -12.21
N LYS A 54 -5.38 0.24 -11.17
CA LYS A 54 -4.52 -0.44 -10.21
C LYS A 54 -5.21 -0.59 -8.86
N GLU A 55 -4.96 -1.70 -8.21
CA GLU A 55 -5.51 -2.00 -6.89
C GLU A 55 -4.38 -2.14 -5.90
N ILE A 56 -4.53 -1.50 -4.76
CA ILE A 56 -3.53 -1.50 -3.69
C ILE A 56 -4.20 -2.01 -2.43
N THR A 57 -3.55 -2.96 -1.76
CA THR A 57 -4.01 -3.46 -0.47
C THR A 57 -2.97 -3.08 0.58
N LEU A 58 -3.42 -2.41 1.62
CA LEU A 58 -2.58 -2.01 2.76
C LEU A 58 -2.98 -2.82 3.98
N TYR A 59 -1.99 -3.44 4.61
CA TYR A 59 -2.16 -4.19 5.85
C TYR A 59 -1.70 -3.36 7.05
N THR A 60 -2.17 -3.72 8.22
CA THR A 60 -1.86 -3.01 9.47
C THR A 60 -0.36 -2.86 9.72
N ASN A 61 0.42 -3.88 9.33
CA ASN A 61 1.87 -3.87 9.51
C ASN A 61 2.63 -3.07 8.46
N GLY A 62 1.91 -2.36 7.59
CA GLY A 62 2.52 -1.54 6.55
C GLY A 62 2.79 -2.26 5.24
N ARG A 63 2.53 -3.56 5.18
CA ARG A 63 2.72 -4.30 3.95
C ARG A 63 1.72 -3.83 2.89
N LEU A 64 2.19 -3.68 1.67
CA LEU A 64 1.35 -3.32 0.53
C LEU A 64 1.35 -4.46 -0.49
N MET A 65 0.24 -4.61 -1.18
CA MET A 65 0.17 -5.44 -2.38
C MET A 65 -0.34 -4.55 -3.50
N ILE A 66 0.36 -4.52 -4.62
CA ILE A 66 0.03 -3.67 -5.76
C ILE A 66 -0.20 -4.57 -6.97
N GLN A 67 -1.33 -4.39 -7.64
CA GLN A 67 -1.66 -5.17 -8.84
C GLN A 67 -2.59 -4.37 -9.74
N PRO A 68 -2.56 -4.58 -11.08
CA PRO A 68 -1.52 -5.35 -11.77
C PRO A 68 -0.27 -4.51 -11.95
N VAL A 69 0.89 -5.08 -11.69
CA VAL A 69 2.16 -4.44 -11.97
C VAL A 69 3.21 -5.52 -12.21
N GLU A 70 4.03 -5.36 -13.24
CA GLU A 70 5.02 -6.35 -13.59
C GLU A 70 6.44 -5.90 -13.29
N GLU A 71 6.68 -4.59 -13.25
CA GLU A 71 8.02 -4.03 -13.08
C GLU A 71 8.23 -3.53 -11.65
N ARG A 72 9.35 -3.95 -11.07
CA ARG A 72 9.71 -3.55 -9.70
C ARG A 72 9.88 -2.05 -9.57
N ASP A 73 10.44 -1.39 -10.59
CA ASP A 73 10.67 0.05 -10.56
C ASP A 73 9.35 0.80 -10.42
N VAL A 74 8.32 0.38 -11.16
CA VAL A 74 7.00 0.98 -11.07
C VAL A 74 6.41 0.77 -9.68
N ALA A 75 6.50 -0.45 -9.16
CA ALA A 75 6.01 -0.76 -7.82
C ALA A 75 6.75 0.04 -6.74
N THR A 76 8.05 0.22 -6.90
CA THR A 76 8.87 0.98 -5.97
C THR A 76 8.43 2.45 -5.93
N GLU A 77 8.23 3.06 -7.09
CA GLU A 77 7.73 4.43 -7.17
C GLU A 77 6.36 4.58 -6.54
N MET A 78 5.46 3.64 -6.83
CA MET A 78 4.13 3.66 -6.24
C MET A 78 4.18 3.51 -4.73
N ALA A 79 5.03 2.61 -4.24
CA ALA A 79 5.19 2.39 -2.80
C ALA A 79 5.73 3.64 -2.11
N ASP A 80 6.73 4.31 -2.71
CA ASP A 80 7.26 5.55 -2.15
C ASP A 80 6.18 6.61 -2.02
N GLU A 81 5.37 6.79 -3.06
CA GLU A 81 4.27 7.75 -3.04
C GLU A 81 3.23 7.38 -2.00
N LEU A 82 2.86 6.11 -1.94
CA LEU A 82 1.84 5.64 -1.00
C LEU A 82 2.29 5.79 0.45
N TYR A 83 3.52 5.42 0.76
CA TYR A 83 4.04 5.57 2.12
C TYR A 83 4.15 7.04 2.52
N ALA A 84 4.48 7.91 1.58
CA ALA A 84 4.48 9.35 1.85
C ALA A 84 3.07 9.87 2.16
N MET A 85 2.07 9.42 1.42
CA MET A 85 0.68 9.82 1.65
C MET A 85 0.16 9.35 3.01
N ILE A 86 0.45 8.10 3.38
CA ILE A 86 -0.10 7.51 4.59
C ILE A 86 0.77 7.70 5.82
N GLU A 87 1.83 8.49 5.71
CA GLU A 87 2.71 8.75 6.87
C GLU A 87 1.92 9.31 8.05
N GLU A 88 0.93 10.16 7.80
CA GLU A 88 0.09 10.73 8.86
C GLU A 88 -0.79 9.68 9.56
N ALA A 89 -0.96 8.50 8.96
CA ALA A 89 -1.70 7.40 9.55
C ALA A 89 -0.81 6.43 10.32
N ARG A 90 0.48 6.69 10.36
CA ARG A 90 1.44 5.82 11.05
C ARG A 90 1.26 5.91 12.56
N GLN A 91 1.22 4.77 13.21
CA GLN A 91 1.11 4.67 14.67
C GLN A 91 2.49 4.38 15.27
N GLY A 92 2.76 5.03 16.35
CA GLY A 92 3.98 4.82 17.09
C GLY A 92 5.15 5.55 16.56
#